data_3cb04ae67db988fc8a95b965581f1259
#
_entry.id   3cb04ae67db988fc8a95b965581f1259
#
_cell.length_a   1.000
_cell.length_b   1.000
_cell.length_c   1.000
_cell.angle_alpha   90.00
_cell.angle_beta   90.00
_cell.angle_gamma   90.00
#
_symmetry.space_group_name_H-M   'P 1'
#
loop_
_entity.id
_entity.type
_entity.pdbx_description
1 polymer ?
#
loop_
_entity_poly.entity_id
_entity_poly.type
_entity_poly.pdbx_seq_one_letter_code
_entity_poly.pdbx_strand_id
1 'polypeptide(L)'
;MAIGLLASACSSHAQTSAQASASASASARSHAAQAASELKITPANGSRGVNPSAGITVTATKGKVTNVTVSSSGDPVSGTLRDDGRVWHSTWTLGVSQNYTVTATGTDGSGQQITTKSIFRTLTPAATFSTEIYEGSDQTYGVGMPIMLTFSQPITNRAAVERSLTLTTSKPVIGAWYWDDSEHLDFRPRDYWPADTTVSFDGHLNGVQGAKGLYGAADLTQTFNIGRSLIAVASTTTHKTQIYIDGKLTYNWPISTGRPSLPTPDGTYLSVEKNNPVRMIGGGSPGSPGYYNELVNYAVRFTYSGDYYHSAPWSVVNQGTSNVSHGCVNLPPFAAQLYYNMSIPGDPITVTASTAAGRWGDGWTQWFWSWSQYLKGSATGKAVQAGPQGSTFVSPSSLPASTASVPLGTSASGNYYAGSANLG
;
A
#
# COMPACT_ATOMS: atom_id res chain seq x y z
N MET A 1 46.51 -34.82 -89.90
CA MET A 1 46.78 -35.55 -88.67
C MET A 1 45.91 -34.97 -87.61
N ALA A 2 45.08 -35.80 -87.05
CA ALA A 2 43.98 -35.51 -86.09
C ALA A 2 44.51 -35.12 -84.73
N ILE A 3 43.62 -34.55 -83.89
CA ILE A 3 43.40 -34.65 -82.47
C ILE A 3 42.51 -33.44 -82.13
N GLY A 4 41.30 -33.47 -81.71
CA GLY A 4 40.62 -34.35 -80.75
C GLY A 4 40.09 -33.46 -79.60
N LEU A 5 38.78 -33.12 -79.71
CA LEU A 5 38.04 -32.41 -78.64
C LEU A 5 37.85 -33.26 -77.43
N LEU A 6 37.88 -32.63 -76.24
CA LEU A 6 37.10 -33.03 -75.07
C LEU A 6 36.65 -31.78 -74.31
N ALA A 7 35.41 -31.41 -74.52
CA ALA A 7 34.65 -30.58 -73.58
C ALA A 7 33.96 -31.47 -72.61
N SER A 8 34.21 -31.35 -71.29
CA SER A 8 33.51 -32.06 -70.21
C SER A 8 32.80 -31.14 -69.29
N ALA A 9 31.56 -31.46 -69.08
CA ALA A 9 30.57 -30.75 -68.34
C ALA A 9 30.91 -30.51 -66.87
N CYS A 10 30.61 -29.30 -66.41
CA CYS A 10 30.38 -28.98 -64.97
C CYS A 10 29.20 -28.01 -64.82
N SER A 11 28.00 -28.52 -64.84
CA SER A 11 26.80 -27.68 -64.59
C SER A 11 25.64 -28.38 -63.86
N SER A 12 25.91 -29.33 -62.93
CA SER A 12 24.83 -30.04 -62.24
C SER A 12 24.84 -29.88 -60.70
N HIS A 13 25.79 -29.20 -60.08
CA HIS A 13 25.83 -29.06 -58.60
C HIS A 13 25.31 -27.74 -58.03
N ALA A 14 25.17 -26.67 -58.89
CA ALA A 14 24.66 -25.39 -58.39
C ALA A 14 23.12 -25.31 -58.32
N GLN A 15 22.39 -26.10 -59.10
CA GLN A 15 20.94 -26.06 -59.08
C GLN A 15 20.32 -26.84 -57.92
N THR A 16 20.96 -27.91 -57.40
CA THR A 16 20.46 -28.71 -56.30
C THR A 16 20.61 -27.96 -54.96
N SER A 17 21.65 -27.15 -54.76
CA SER A 17 21.83 -26.38 -53.51
C SER A 17 20.86 -25.19 -53.40
N ALA A 18 20.55 -24.54 -54.53
CA ALA A 18 19.57 -23.44 -54.54
C ALA A 18 18.12 -23.94 -54.33
N GLN A 19 17.79 -25.06 -54.86
CA GLN A 19 16.45 -25.71 -54.66
C GLN A 19 16.27 -26.24 -53.25
N ALA A 20 17.29 -26.82 -52.63
CA ALA A 20 17.28 -27.27 -51.25
C ALA A 20 17.15 -26.08 -50.25
N SER A 21 17.87 -24.96 -50.54
CA SER A 21 17.76 -23.75 -49.73
C SER A 21 16.38 -23.09 -49.87
N ALA A 22 15.79 -23.06 -51.04
CA ALA A 22 14.45 -22.51 -51.29
C ALA A 22 13.35 -23.34 -50.65
N SER A 23 13.44 -24.67 -50.68
CA SER A 23 12.47 -25.56 -50.01
C SER A 23 12.59 -25.49 -48.51
N ALA A 24 13.78 -25.41 -47.91
CA ALA A 24 13.99 -25.22 -46.48
C ALA A 24 13.44 -23.86 -46.00
N SER A 25 13.63 -22.79 -46.80
CA SER A 25 13.06 -21.49 -46.50
C SER A 25 11.53 -21.45 -46.60
N ALA A 26 10.92 -22.18 -47.53
CA ALA A 26 9.48 -22.30 -47.69
C ALA A 26 8.85 -23.11 -46.53
N SER A 27 9.48 -24.20 -46.13
CA SER A 27 9.05 -25.01 -44.95
C SER A 27 9.14 -24.19 -43.65
N ALA A 28 10.24 -23.45 -43.42
CA ALA A 28 10.38 -22.61 -42.27
C ALA A 28 9.30 -21.51 -42.17
N ARG A 29 8.94 -20.91 -43.33
CA ARG A 29 7.88 -19.90 -43.44
C ARG A 29 6.50 -20.51 -43.18
N SER A 30 6.22 -21.72 -43.66
CA SER A 30 4.94 -22.43 -43.42
C SER A 30 4.77 -22.79 -41.93
N HIS A 31 5.82 -23.28 -41.27
CA HIS A 31 5.80 -23.58 -39.84
C HIS A 31 5.63 -22.30 -38.98
N ALA A 32 6.29 -21.19 -39.36
CA ALA A 32 6.10 -19.92 -38.69
C ALA A 32 4.66 -19.37 -38.84
N ALA A 33 4.09 -19.50 -40.04
CA ALA A 33 2.71 -19.08 -40.31
C ALA A 33 1.70 -19.94 -39.55
N GLN A 34 1.90 -21.24 -39.45
CA GLN A 34 1.08 -22.15 -38.65
C GLN A 34 1.19 -21.82 -37.17
N ALA A 35 2.40 -21.65 -36.63
CA ALA A 35 2.63 -21.25 -35.25
C ALA A 35 1.88 -19.96 -34.91
N ALA A 36 1.95 -18.94 -35.79
CA ALA A 36 1.26 -17.66 -35.61
C ALA A 36 -0.27 -17.79 -35.69
N SER A 37 -0.82 -18.78 -36.38
CA SER A 37 -2.26 -19.03 -36.46
C SER A 37 -2.80 -19.84 -35.27
N GLU A 38 -2.00 -20.74 -34.69
CA GLU A 38 -2.42 -21.62 -33.59
C GLU A 38 -2.01 -21.10 -32.21
N LEU A 39 -0.95 -20.26 -32.13
CA LEU A 39 -0.48 -19.61 -30.90
C LEU A 39 -0.47 -18.08 -31.10
N LYS A 40 -1.54 -17.43 -30.68
CA LYS A 40 -1.76 -15.99 -30.89
C LYS A 40 -1.27 -15.18 -29.68
N ILE A 41 -0.46 -14.15 -29.95
CA ILE A 41 -0.04 -13.14 -28.96
C ILE A 41 -0.82 -11.85 -29.20
N THR A 42 -1.35 -11.28 -28.12
CA THR A 42 -1.94 -9.94 -28.08
C THR A 42 -1.19 -9.15 -27.01
N PRO A 43 -0.65 -7.96 -27.32
CA PRO A 43 -0.70 -7.20 -28.57
C PRO A 43 0.03 -7.88 -29.73
N ALA A 44 -0.46 -7.61 -30.95
CA ALA A 44 0.15 -8.16 -32.18
C ALA A 44 1.53 -7.57 -32.45
N ASN A 45 2.34 -8.33 -33.20
CA ASN A 45 3.66 -7.87 -33.60
C ASN A 45 3.59 -6.55 -34.39
N GLY A 46 4.47 -5.59 -34.03
CA GLY A 46 4.52 -4.25 -34.59
C GLY A 46 3.57 -3.23 -34.02
N SER A 47 2.68 -3.62 -33.06
CA SER A 47 1.74 -2.68 -32.42
C SER A 47 2.47 -1.55 -31.69
N ARG A 48 1.93 -0.32 -31.81
CA ARG A 48 2.43 0.88 -31.13
C ARG A 48 1.30 1.57 -30.38
N GLY A 49 1.66 2.34 -29.34
CA GLY A 49 0.66 3.05 -28.53
C GLY A 49 -0.28 2.12 -27.75
N VAL A 50 0.19 0.91 -27.43
CA VAL A 50 -0.61 -0.09 -26.70
C VAL A 50 -0.96 0.44 -25.32
N ASN A 51 -2.23 0.33 -24.95
CA ASN A 51 -2.67 0.66 -23.59
C ASN A 51 -2.04 -0.31 -22.58
N PRO A 52 -1.32 0.17 -21.56
CA PRO A 52 -0.71 -0.69 -20.53
C PRO A 52 -1.69 -1.66 -19.86
N SER A 53 -2.93 -1.23 -19.61
CA SER A 53 -3.95 -2.06 -18.96
C SER A 53 -4.49 -3.20 -19.83
N ALA A 54 -4.18 -3.21 -21.12
CA ALA A 54 -4.52 -4.34 -21.99
C ALA A 54 -3.72 -5.60 -21.63
N GLY A 55 -2.55 -5.42 -21.00
CA GLY A 55 -1.66 -6.52 -20.66
C GLY A 55 -1.16 -7.31 -21.88
N ILE A 56 -0.64 -8.50 -21.61
CA ILE A 56 -0.24 -9.46 -22.64
C ILE A 56 -1.13 -10.69 -22.51
N THR A 57 -1.70 -11.15 -23.61
CA THR A 57 -2.46 -12.42 -23.67
C THR A 57 -1.82 -13.31 -24.73
N VAL A 58 -1.55 -14.57 -24.37
CA VAL A 58 -1.17 -15.63 -25.29
C VAL A 58 -2.26 -16.68 -25.29
N THR A 59 -2.81 -16.98 -26.48
CA THR A 59 -3.89 -17.95 -26.64
C THR A 59 -3.49 -19.05 -27.59
N ALA A 60 -3.59 -20.30 -27.16
CA ALA A 60 -3.52 -21.46 -28.05
C ALA A 60 -4.93 -21.77 -28.57
N THR A 61 -5.14 -21.64 -29.89
CA THR A 61 -6.41 -21.98 -30.54
C THR A 61 -6.60 -23.47 -30.65
N LYS A 62 -5.49 -24.22 -30.75
CA LYS A 62 -5.37 -25.68 -30.64
C LYS A 62 -4.14 -25.96 -29.77
N GLY A 63 -4.14 -27.14 -29.10
CA GLY A 63 -3.04 -27.52 -28.21
C GLY A 63 -2.98 -26.65 -26.93
N LYS A 64 -1.78 -26.35 -26.46
CA LYS A 64 -1.56 -25.65 -25.17
C LYS A 64 -0.37 -24.67 -25.26
N VAL A 65 -0.42 -23.61 -24.44
CA VAL A 65 0.72 -22.75 -24.11
C VAL A 65 1.58 -23.48 -23.08
N THR A 66 2.87 -23.65 -23.35
CA THR A 66 3.79 -24.33 -22.43
C THR A 66 4.75 -23.37 -21.73
N ASN A 67 5.15 -22.28 -22.42
CA ASN A 67 6.03 -21.27 -21.84
C ASN A 67 5.78 -19.90 -22.49
N VAL A 68 5.88 -18.84 -21.68
CA VAL A 68 5.86 -17.46 -22.15
C VAL A 68 7.01 -16.71 -21.47
N THR A 69 7.89 -16.12 -22.27
CA THR A 69 8.93 -15.21 -21.82
C THR A 69 8.66 -13.82 -22.34
N VAL A 70 8.77 -12.85 -21.44
CA VAL A 70 8.62 -11.43 -21.77
C VAL A 70 9.90 -10.70 -21.39
N SER A 71 10.48 -9.98 -22.32
CA SER A 71 11.61 -9.08 -22.06
C SER A 71 11.24 -7.64 -22.37
N SER A 72 11.64 -6.74 -21.47
CA SER A 72 11.51 -5.29 -21.58
C SER A 72 12.73 -4.63 -20.94
N SER A 73 12.84 -3.31 -21.05
CA SER A 73 13.83 -2.52 -20.31
C SER A 73 13.35 -2.10 -18.90
N GLY A 74 12.10 -2.42 -18.55
CA GLY A 74 11.48 -2.15 -17.25
C GLY A 74 11.35 -3.41 -16.39
N ASP A 75 10.38 -3.37 -15.47
CA ASP A 75 10.11 -4.44 -14.53
C ASP A 75 9.78 -5.78 -15.20
N PRO A 76 10.11 -6.91 -14.56
CA PRO A 76 9.75 -8.23 -15.06
C PRO A 76 8.23 -8.39 -15.18
N VAL A 77 7.78 -8.99 -16.27
CA VAL A 77 6.35 -9.27 -16.49
C VAL A 77 6.04 -10.71 -16.09
N SER A 78 5.28 -10.86 -15.01
CA SER A 78 4.72 -12.14 -14.58
C SER A 78 3.35 -12.40 -15.22
N GLY A 79 2.94 -13.66 -15.27
CA GLY A 79 1.61 -14.02 -15.75
C GLY A 79 1.22 -15.43 -15.36
N THR A 80 -0.05 -15.77 -15.57
CA THR A 80 -0.64 -17.05 -15.18
C THR A 80 -1.26 -17.77 -16.34
N LEU A 81 -1.13 -19.11 -16.34
CA LEU A 81 -1.85 -20.01 -17.25
C LEU A 81 -3.26 -20.28 -16.71
N ARG A 82 -4.25 -20.24 -17.62
CA ARG A 82 -5.67 -20.51 -17.37
C ARG A 82 -6.21 -21.45 -18.42
N ASP A 83 -7.45 -21.89 -18.25
CA ASP A 83 -8.19 -22.70 -19.22
C ASP A 83 -7.39 -23.94 -19.67
N ASP A 84 -6.95 -24.75 -18.71
CA ASP A 84 -6.15 -25.98 -18.93
C ASP A 84 -4.87 -25.73 -19.75
N GLY A 85 -4.27 -24.55 -19.59
CA GLY A 85 -3.05 -24.17 -20.29
C GLY A 85 -3.29 -23.60 -21.69
N ARG A 86 -4.51 -23.21 -22.04
CA ARG A 86 -4.81 -22.59 -23.34
C ARG A 86 -4.57 -21.09 -23.38
N VAL A 87 -4.68 -20.41 -22.25
CA VAL A 87 -4.52 -18.97 -22.16
C VAL A 87 -3.50 -18.62 -21.09
N TRP A 88 -2.51 -17.84 -21.46
CA TRP A 88 -1.64 -17.15 -20.52
C TRP A 88 -1.96 -15.67 -20.55
N HIS A 89 -2.02 -15.02 -19.38
CA HIS A 89 -2.28 -13.60 -19.25
C HIS A 89 -1.30 -12.98 -18.26
N SER A 90 -0.76 -11.77 -18.58
CA SER A 90 0.06 -11.01 -17.63
C SER A 90 -0.75 -10.63 -16.39
N THR A 91 -0.13 -10.70 -15.21
CA THR A 91 -0.81 -10.45 -13.93
C THR A 91 -1.12 -8.98 -13.74
N TRP A 92 -0.15 -8.12 -14.04
CA TRP A 92 -0.23 -6.69 -13.83
C TRP A 92 -0.23 -5.89 -15.12
N THR A 93 -0.47 -4.59 -15.02
CA THR A 93 -0.34 -3.64 -16.14
C THR A 93 1.08 -3.63 -16.67
N LEU A 94 1.24 -3.20 -17.92
CA LEU A 94 2.54 -3.03 -18.54
C LEU A 94 3.04 -1.61 -18.26
N GLY A 95 4.36 -1.42 -18.14
CA GLY A 95 4.96 -0.10 -18.05
C GLY A 95 4.68 0.76 -19.29
N VAL A 96 4.58 2.08 -19.11
CA VAL A 96 4.42 3.06 -20.19
C VAL A 96 5.72 3.30 -20.94
N SER A 97 5.64 3.72 -22.20
CA SER A 97 6.81 4.05 -23.05
C SER A 97 7.81 2.91 -23.22
N GLN A 98 7.40 1.67 -22.98
CA GLN A 98 8.26 0.49 -22.99
C GLN A 98 8.14 -0.31 -24.30
N ASN A 99 9.25 -0.90 -24.73
CA ASN A 99 9.26 -1.91 -25.78
C ASN A 99 9.22 -3.29 -25.13
N TYR A 100 8.33 -4.13 -25.61
CA TYR A 100 8.18 -5.50 -25.15
C TYR A 100 8.49 -6.49 -26.26
N THR A 101 9.22 -7.55 -25.92
CA THR A 101 9.42 -8.72 -26.76
C THR A 101 8.82 -9.92 -26.03
N VAL A 102 7.77 -10.49 -26.59
CA VAL A 102 7.09 -11.69 -26.09
C VAL A 102 7.46 -12.86 -26.95
N THR A 103 7.96 -13.92 -26.35
CA THR A 103 8.16 -15.21 -27.00
C THR A 103 7.27 -16.25 -26.34
N ALA A 104 6.38 -16.82 -27.08
CA ALA A 104 5.47 -17.86 -26.60
C ALA A 104 5.78 -19.20 -27.27
N THR A 105 5.90 -20.26 -26.47
CA THR A 105 6.05 -21.65 -26.92
C THR A 105 4.84 -22.45 -26.46
N GLY A 106 4.40 -23.32 -27.31
CA GLY A 106 3.23 -24.18 -27.06
C GLY A 106 3.26 -25.43 -27.92
N THR A 107 2.15 -26.18 -27.92
CA THR A 107 1.92 -27.30 -28.82
C THR A 107 0.79 -26.95 -29.77
N ASP A 108 0.86 -27.47 -31.01
CA ASP A 108 -0.24 -27.44 -31.97
C ASP A 108 -1.29 -28.51 -31.66
N GLY A 109 -2.32 -28.62 -32.53
CA GLY A 109 -3.36 -29.63 -32.41
C GLY A 109 -2.88 -31.09 -32.56
N SER A 110 -1.67 -31.33 -33.11
CA SER A 110 -1.03 -32.64 -33.25
C SER A 110 -0.06 -32.96 -32.11
N GLY A 111 0.18 -32.00 -31.16
CA GLY A 111 1.15 -32.12 -30.09
C GLY A 111 2.56 -31.71 -30.48
N GLN A 112 2.79 -31.20 -31.70
CA GLN A 112 4.09 -30.70 -32.12
C GLN A 112 4.38 -29.34 -31.51
N GLN A 113 5.62 -29.11 -31.09
CA GLN A 113 6.05 -27.82 -30.50
C GLN A 113 6.05 -26.71 -31.57
N ILE A 114 5.43 -25.58 -31.21
CA ILE A 114 5.39 -24.36 -32.00
C ILE A 114 5.85 -23.18 -31.16
N THR A 115 6.48 -22.17 -31.80
CA THR A 115 6.94 -20.95 -31.15
C THR A 115 6.55 -19.73 -31.98
N THR A 116 6.06 -18.68 -31.33
CA THR A 116 5.72 -17.41 -31.94
C THR A 116 6.29 -16.26 -31.16
N LYS A 117 6.46 -15.09 -31.80
CA LYS A 117 7.05 -13.89 -31.21
C LYS A 117 6.22 -12.66 -31.55
N SER A 118 6.09 -11.75 -30.60
CA SER A 118 5.53 -10.43 -30.82
C SER A 118 6.44 -9.37 -30.22
N ILE A 119 6.67 -8.28 -30.95
CA ILE A 119 7.37 -7.10 -30.50
C ILE A 119 6.40 -5.93 -30.61
N PHE A 120 6.19 -5.21 -29.54
CA PHE A 120 5.29 -4.05 -29.52
C PHE A 120 5.78 -2.97 -28.56
N ARG A 121 5.15 -1.78 -28.62
CA ARG A 121 5.46 -0.65 -27.74
C ARG A 121 4.19 -0.12 -27.10
N THR A 122 4.23 0.12 -25.78
CA THR A 122 3.17 0.78 -25.04
C THR A 122 3.11 2.29 -25.34
N LEU A 123 2.01 2.92 -25.04
CA LEU A 123 1.80 4.36 -25.21
C LEU A 123 2.82 5.18 -24.42
N THR A 124 3.07 6.40 -24.89
CA THR A 124 3.78 7.43 -24.13
C THR A 124 2.70 8.31 -23.48
N PRO A 125 2.64 8.39 -22.14
CA PRO A 125 1.60 9.15 -21.44
C PRO A 125 1.85 10.67 -21.56
N ALA A 126 0.80 11.47 -21.34
CA ALA A 126 0.89 12.91 -21.22
C ALA A 126 1.57 13.33 -19.89
N ALA A 127 1.31 12.59 -18.82
CA ALA A 127 1.91 12.78 -17.51
C ALA A 127 2.06 11.45 -16.76
N THR A 128 2.93 11.43 -15.77
CA THR A 128 3.09 10.30 -14.83
C THR A 128 2.94 10.78 -13.40
N PHE A 129 2.54 9.87 -12.50
CA PHE A 129 2.59 10.08 -11.05
C PHE A 129 3.59 9.12 -10.41
N SER A 130 4.25 9.59 -9.36
CA SER A 130 4.99 8.78 -8.41
C SER A 130 4.17 8.56 -7.14
N THR A 131 4.54 7.54 -6.37
CA THR A 131 3.91 7.20 -5.09
C THR A 131 4.98 7.09 -4.04
N GLU A 132 4.74 7.68 -2.88
CA GLU A 132 5.56 7.55 -1.69
C GLU A 132 4.77 6.81 -0.61
N ILE A 133 5.47 6.07 0.24
CA ILE A 133 4.95 5.39 1.43
C ILE A 133 5.65 5.93 2.66
N TYR A 134 4.87 6.24 3.70
CA TYR A 134 5.41 6.84 4.92
C TYR A 134 6.28 5.86 5.72
N GLU A 135 5.88 4.60 5.76
CA GLU A 135 6.55 3.56 6.56
C GLU A 135 7.94 3.27 6.01
N GLY A 136 8.97 3.47 6.86
CA GLY A 136 10.37 3.20 6.50
C GLY A 136 10.68 1.70 6.43
N SER A 137 11.65 1.34 5.57
CA SER A 137 12.13 -0.04 5.43
C SER A 137 12.63 -0.58 6.77
N ASP A 138 12.16 -1.78 7.13
CA ASP A 138 12.54 -2.54 8.32
C ASP A 138 12.27 -1.82 9.66
N GLN A 139 11.58 -0.67 9.62
CA GLN A 139 11.17 0.04 10.83
C GLN A 139 10.07 -0.73 11.57
N THR A 140 9.99 -0.51 12.88
CA THR A 140 8.98 -1.13 13.74
C THR A 140 8.00 -0.08 14.25
N TYR A 141 6.71 -0.35 14.07
CA TYR A 141 5.60 0.54 14.43
C TYR A 141 4.66 -0.14 15.43
N GLY A 142 3.84 0.68 16.10
CA GLY A 142 2.77 0.23 16.99
C GLY A 142 1.61 -0.41 16.24
N VAL A 143 0.79 -1.16 16.96
CA VAL A 143 -0.33 -1.95 16.39
C VAL A 143 -1.43 -1.13 15.72
N GLY A 144 -1.46 0.18 15.93
CA GLY A 144 -2.42 1.09 15.29
C GLY A 144 -1.95 1.67 13.96
N MET A 145 -0.68 1.48 13.57
CA MET A 145 -0.09 2.14 12.41
C MET A 145 -0.87 1.87 11.13
N PRO A 146 -1.36 2.88 10.40
CA PRO A 146 -1.88 2.69 9.04
C PRO A 146 -0.73 2.50 8.05
N ILE A 147 -0.99 2.03 6.83
CA ILE A 147 -0.11 2.25 5.68
C ILE A 147 -0.58 3.56 5.04
N MET A 148 0.34 4.49 4.81
CA MET A 148 0.02 5.81 4.29
C MET A 148 0.75 6.07 2.98
N LEU A 149 -0.02 6.21 1.89
CA LEU A 149 0.48 6.47 0.54
C LEU A 149 0.16 7.90 0.12
N THR A 150 1.17 8.57 -0.46
CA THR A 150 1.03 9.90 -1.07
C THR A 150 1.35 9.81 -2.55
N PHE A 151 0.46 10.35 -3.39
CA PHE A 151 0.62 10.42 -4.84
C PHE A 151 1.03 11.82 -5.25
N SER A 152 2.00 11.94 -6.16
CA SER A 152 2.50 13.24 -6.65
C SER A 152 1.50 14.00 -7.53
N GLN A 153 0.37 13.41 -7.86
CA GLN A 153 -0.68 13.97 -8.73
C GLN A 153 -2.06 13.44 -8.31
N PRO A 154 -3.14 14.23 -8.49
CA PRO A 154 -4.49 13.80 -8.14
C PRO A 154 -4.96 12.54 -8.88
N ILE A 155 -5.40 11.56 -8.14
CA ILE A 155 -5.93 10.28 -8.63
C ILE A 155 -7.45 10.35 -8.72
N THR A 156 -7.99 10.15 -9.93
CA THR A 156 -9.44 10.06 -10.16
C THR A 156 -9.91 8.64 -10.44
N ASN A 157 -9.03 7.79 -10.98
CA ASN A 157 -9.31 6.36 -11.21
C ASN A 157 -8.88 5.53 -9.99
N ARG A 158 -9.39 5.90 -8.82
CA ARG A 158 -9.02 5.36 -7.51
C ARG A 158 -9.14 3.83 -7.43
N ALA A 159 -10.20 3.27 -7.99
CA ALA A 159 -10.43 1.83 -7.97
C ALA A 159 -9.39 1.03 -8.78
N ALA A 160 -8.80 1.60 -9.84
CA ALA A 160 -7.73 0.96 -10.58
C ALA A 160 -6.44 0.94 -9.75
N VAL A 161 -6.14 2.03 -9.06
CA VAL A 161 -5.00 2.12 -8.14
C VAL A 161 -5.16 1.11 -7.00
N GLU A 162 -6.29 1.10 -6.28
CA GLU A 162 -6.52 0.13 -5.19
C GLU A 162 -6.31 -1.32 -5.65
N ARG A 163 -6.81 -1.69 -6.85
CA ARG A 163 -6.67 -3.07 -7.37
C ARG A 163 -5.23 -3.46 -7.69
N SER A 164 -4.34 -2.49 -7.81
CA SER A 164 -2.93 -2.72 -8.09
C SER A 164 -2.08 -2.83 -6.82
N LEU A 165 -2.71 -2.73 -5.64
CA LEU A 165 -2.04 -2.80 -4.34
C LEU A 165 -2.24 -4.18 -3.73
N THR A 166 -1.16 -4.79 -3.26
CA THR A 166 -1.18 -6.07 -2.56
C THR A 166 -0.42 -6.00 -1.25
N LEU A 167 -0.82 -6.84 -0.31
CA LEU A 167 -0.19 -6.98 0.98
C LEU A 167 0.14 -8.45 1.23
N THR A 168 1.33 -8.70 1.75
CA THR A 168 1.69 -9.98 2.35
C THR A 168 1.99 -9.75 3.83
N THR A 169 1.36 -10.49 4.71
CA THR A 169 1.51 -10.32 6.16
C THR A 169 1.84 -11.65 6.82
N SER A 170 2.74 -11.64 7.80
CA SER A 170 3.13 -12.89 8.50
C SER A 170 2.00 -13.49 9.33
N LYS A 171 0.96 -12.70 9.66
CA LYS A 171 -0.24 -13.13 10.39
C LYS A 171 -1.50 -12.67 9.63
N PRO A 172 -2.63 -13.42 9.70
CA PRO A 172 -3.86 -13.02 9.01
C PRO A 172 -4.38 -11.64 9.47
N VAL A 173 -4.78 -10.81 8.52
CA VAL A 173 -5.29 -9.45 8.74
C VAL A 173 -6.48 -9.19 7.82
N ILE A 174 -7.50 -8.53 8.34
CA ILE A 174 -8.59 -7.93 7.57
C ILE A 174 -8.46 -6.42 7.70
N GLY A 175 -8.44 -5.70 6.59
CA GLY A 175 -8.33 -4.25 6.56
C GLY A 175 -9.04 -3.65 5.36
N ALA A 176 -8.91 -2.35 5.16
CA ALA A 176 -9.46 -1.64 4.01
C ALA A 176 -8.60 -0.43 3.65
N TRP A 177 -8.68 -0.05 2.39
CA TRP A 177 -8.18 1.22 1.89
C TRP A 177 -9.19 2.33 2.16
N TYR A 178 -8.69 3.54 2.36
CA TYR A 178 -9.48 4.75 2.57
C TYR A 178 -8.80 5.93 1.87
N TRP A 179 -9.49 6.56 0.93
CA TRP A 179 -9.04 7.80 0.30
C TRP A 179 -9.41 8.99 1.18
N ASP A 180 -8.41 9.62 1.76
CA ASP A 180 -8.60 10.86 2.51
C ASP A 180 -8.94 12.01 1.56
N ASP A 181 -8.19 12.11 0.47
CA ASP A 181 -8.44 13.05 -0.62
C ASP A 181 -8.04 12.45 -2.00
N SER A 182 -7.66 13.28 -2.97
CA SER A 182 -7.22 12.81 -4.30
C SER A 182 -5.77 12.33 -4.36
N GLU A 183 -4.97 12.65 -3.37
CA GLU A 183 -3.53 12.38 -3.34
C GLU A 183 -3.10 11.50 -2.16
N HIS A 184 -4.01 11.23 -1.20
CA HIS A 184 -3.69 10.43 -0.01
C HIS A 184 -4.61 9.21 0.09
N LEU A 185 -3.98 8.05 0.29
CA LEU A 185 -4.64 6.75 0.42
C LEU A 185 -4.04 6.00 1.59
N ASP A 186 -4.87 5.69 2.58
CA ASP A 186 -4.47 4.98 3.78
C ASP A 186 -5.06 3.57 3.83
N PHE A 187 -4.30 2.64 4.38
CA PHE A 187 -4.80 1.33 4.77
C PHE A 187 -4.74 1.16 6.28
N ARG A 188 -5.82 0.76 6.89
CA ARG A 188 -5.77 0.23 8.25
C ARG A 188 -6.46 -1.12 8.37
N PRO A 189 -5.99 -1.97 9.30
CA PRO A 189 -6.75 -3.16 9.65
C PRO A 189 -8.10 -2.80 10.29
N ARG A 190 -9.03 -3.73 10.26
CA ARG A 190 -10.34 -3.59 10.93
C ARG A 190 -10.18 -3.51 12.44
N ASP A 191 -9.42 -4.44 12.96
CA ASP A 191 -8.92 -4.48 14.33
C ASP A 191 -7.46 -3.98 14.29
N TYR A 192 -6.83 -3.67 15.42
CA TYR A 192 -5.40 -3.35 15.37
C TYR A 192 -4.59 -4.50 14.73
N TRP A 193 -3.43 -4.17 14.17
CA TRP A 193 -2.52 -5.21 13.68
C TRP A 193 -2.27 -6.25 14.77
N PRO A 194 -2.21 -7.55 14.45
CA PRO A 194 -1.65 -8.53 15.37
C PRO A 194 -0.22 -8.13 15.74
N ALA A 195 0.11 -8.16 17.04
CA ALA A 195 1.49 -7.89 17.49
C ALA A 195 2.50 -8.78 16.77
N ASP A 196 3.73 -8.32 16.62
CA ASP A 196 4.84 -9.04 15.99
C ASP A 196 4.48 -9.57 14.59
N THR A 197 3.96 -8.67 13.75
CA THR A 197 3.59 -8.96 12.35
C THR A 197 4.56 -8.26 11.41
N THR A 198 5.14 -8.99 10.46
CA THR A 198 5.83 -8.40 9.31
C THR A 198 4.81 -8.10 8.23
N VAL A 199 4.89 -6.90 7.64
CA VAL A 199 4.02 -6.42 6.57
C VAL A 199 4.88 -6.09 5.37
N SER A 200 4.60 -6.73 4.23
CA SER A 200 5.15 -6.39 2.92
C SER A 200 4.06 -5.82 2.04
N PHE A 201 4.28 -4.61 1.57
CA PHE A 201 3.43 -3.89 0.64
C PHE A 201 4.05 -3.95 -0.76
N ASP A 202 3.22 -4.27 -1.77
CA ASP A 202 3.59 -4.24 -3.18
C ASP A 202 2.54 -3.46 -3.97
N GLY A 203 2.93 -2.29 -4.45
CA GLY A 203 2.14 -1.43 -5.33
C GLY A 203 2.59 -1.63 -6.77
N HIS A 204 1.83 -2.42 -7.54
CA HIS A 204 2.05 -2.67 -8.97
C HIS A 204 1.49 -1.51 -9.79
N LEU A 205 2.09 -0.33 -9.60
CA LEU A 205 1.56 0.96 -10.07
C LEU A 205 2.08 1.37 -11.45
N ASN A 206 3.18 0.75 -11.91
CA ASN A 206 3.75 1.04 -13.23
C ASN A 206 2.73 0.81 -14.34
N GLY A 207 2.40 1.89 -15.07
CA GLY A 207 1.41 1.86 -16.16
C GLY A 207 -0.04 1.81 -15.72
N VAL A 208 -0.35 1.87 -14.43
CA VAL A 208 -1.73 2.03 -13.94
C VAL A 208 -2.24 3.42 -14.27
N GLN A 209 -3.39 3.50 -14.91
CA GLN A 209 -4.01 4.79 -15.23
C GLN A 209 -4.67 5.39 -13.98
N GLY A 210 -4.05 6.41 -13.39
CA GLY A 210 -4.56 7.14 -12.23
C GLY A 210 -5.62 8.19 -12.57
N ALA A 211 -5.49 8.81 -13.77
CA ALA A 211 -6.46 9.74 -14.35
C ALA A 211 -6.34 9.72 -15.88
N LYS A 212 -7.20 10.45 -16.59
CA LYS A 212 -7.10 10.55 -18.06
C LYS A 212 -5.73 11.08 -18.50
N GLY A 213 -4.96 10.24 -19.21
CA GLY A 213 -3.62 10.57 -19.67
C GLY A 213 -2.51 10.56 -18.61
N LEU A 214 -2.84 10.25 -17.36
CA LEU A 214 -1.93 10.17 -16.21
C LEU A 214 -1.72 8.69 -15.83
N TYR A 215 -0.47 8.25 -15.76
CA TYR A 215 -0.11 6.86 -15.49
C TYR A 215 0.97 6.75 -14.41
N GLY A 216 0.98 5.66 -13.65
CA GLY A 216 2.04 5.37 -12.70
C GLY A 216 3.39 5.21 -13.39
N ALA A 217 4.43 5.82 -12.80
CA ALA A 217 5.78 5.83 -13.36
C ALA A 217 6.57 4.55 -13.02
N ALA A 218 6.32 3.96 -11.85
CA ALA A 218 7.05 2.81 -11.32
C ALA A 218 6.19 2.03 -10.32
N ASP A 219 6.60 0.80 -10.04
CA ASP A 219 6.12 0.02 -8.91
C ASP A 219 6.76 0.51 -7.62
N LEU A 220 6.14 0.20 -6.49
CA LEU A 220 6.61 0.54 -5.16
C LEU A 220 6.51 -0.67 -4.24
N THR A 221 7.60 -1.05 -3.60
CA THR A 221 7.63 -2.12 -2.60
C THR A 221 8.16 -1.62 -1.28
N GLN A 222 7.60 -2.09 -0.17
CA GLN A 222 8.04 -1.71 1.16
C GLN A 222 7.77 -2.83 2.15
N THR A 223 8.73 -3.07 3.06
CA THR A 223 8.55 -4.00 4.18
C THR A 223 8.83 -3.28 5.49
N PHE A 224 7.95 -3.47 6.47
CA PHE A 224 8.10 -2.95 7.83
C PHE A 224 7.53 -3.94 8.85
N ASN A 225 7.73 -3.65 10.14
CA ASN A 225 7.32 -4.52 11.23
C ASN A 225 6.30 -3.84 12.13
N ILE A 226 5.35 -4.60 12.62
CA ILE A 226 4.51 -4.25 13.75
C ILE A 226 5.11 -4.91 14.99
N GLY A 227 5.36 -4.11 16.00
CA GLY A 227 5.93 -4.61 17.26
C GLY A 227 4.86 -5.15 18.22
N ARG A 228 5.20 -5.13 19.50
CA ARG A 228 4.27 -5.50 20.57
C ARG A 228 3.01 -4.62 20.55
N SER A 229 1.92 -5.10 21.14
CA SER A 229 0.74 -4.28 21.37
C SER A 229 0.95 -3.39 22.61
N LEU A 230 0.91 -2.06 22.44
CA LEU A 230 0.82 -1.10 23.55
C LEU A 230 -0.32 -0.14 23.24
N ILE A 231 -1.30 -0.08 24.14
CA ILE A 231 -2.51 0.74 24.01
C ILE A 231 -2.68 1.55 25.27
N ALA A 232 -2.80 2.87 25.14
CA ALA A 232 -3.09 3.79 26.23
C ALA A 232 -4.55 4.25 26.16
N VAL A 233 -5.26 4.20 27.27
CA VAL A 233 -6.64 4.68 27.39
C VAL A 233 -6.72 5.69 28.53
N ALA A 234 -6.81 6.98 28.21
CA ALA A 234 -6.95 8.09 29.14
C ALA A 234 -8.43 8.44 29.33
N SER A 235 -8.88 8.58 30.55
CA SER A 235 -10.21 9.06 30.88
C SER A 235 -10.13 10.41 31.59
N THR A 236 -10.77 11.42 30.98
CA THR A 236 -10.79 12.79 31.54
C THR A 236 -11.62 12.92 32.81
N THR A 237 -12.55 12.00 33.06
CA THR A 237 -13.43 12.00 34.23
C THR A 237 -12.91 11.16 35.41
N THR A 238 -12.22 10.05 35.10
CA THR A 238 -11.60 9.24 36.16
C THR A 238 -10.21 9.74 36.55
N HIS A 239 -9.64 10.66 35.75
CA HIS A 239 -8.27 11.18 35.89
C HIS A 239 -7.20 10.09 35.93
N LYS A 240 -7.41 9.03 35.11
CA LYS A 240 -6.49 7.88 35.02
C LYS A 240 -6.22 7.54 33.58
N THR A 241 -5.00 7.03 33.34
CA THR A 241 -4.66 6.36 32.09
C THR A 241 -4.34 4.89 32.36
N GLN A 242 -5.00 4.02 31.62
CA GLN A 242 -4.76 2.58 31.62
C GLN A 242 -3.85 2.22 30.47
N ILE A 243 -2.77 1.50 30.74
CA ILE A 243 -1.81 1.03 29.75
C ILE A 243 -1.93 -0.48 29.62
N TYR A 244 -2.30 -0.91 28.44
CA TYR A 244 -2.39 -2.32 28.06
C TYR A 244 -1.17 -2.72 27.26
N ILE A 245 -0.52 -3.80 27.67
CA ILE A 245 0.59 -4.43 26.94
C ILE A 245 0.15 -5.85 26.60
N ASP A 246 0.16 -6.18 25.30
CA ASP A 246 -0.27 -7.49 24.77
C ASP A 246 -1.63 -7.94 25.32
N GLY A 247 -2.58 -7.00 25.35
CA GLY A 247 -3.95 -7.20 25.82
C GLY A 247 -4.12 -7.20 27.33
N LYS A 248 -3.04 -7.15 28.12
CA LYS A 248 -3.08 -7.16 29.58
C LYS A 248 -2.99 -5.74 30.15
N LEU A 249 -3.91 -5.36 31.04
CA LEU A 249 -3.79 -4.13 31.82
C LEU A 249 -2.53 -4.23 32.71
N THR A 250 -1.51 -3.43 32.36
CA THR A 250 -0.19 -3.47 33.02
C THR A 250 -0.01 -2.29 33.99
N TYR A 251 -0.49 -1.11 33.59
CA TYR A 251 -0.41 0.08 34.45
C TYR A 251 -1.73 0.83 34.47
N ASN A 252 -1.99 1.50 35.60
CA ASN A 252 -3.14 2.38 35.80
C ASN A 252 -2.65 3.61 36.58
N TRP A 253 -2.20 4.62 35.85
CA TRP A 253 -1.57 5.80 36.42
C TRP A 253 -2.54 6.95 36.60
N PRO A 254 -2.40 7.76 37.67
CA PRO A 254 -3.10 9.02 37.80
C PRO A 254 -2.60 10.00 36.72
N ILE A 255 -3.52 10.77 36.14
CA ILE A 255 -3.24 11.81 35.15
C ILE A 255 -4.00 13.07 35.45
N SER A 256 -3.57 14.18 34.82
CA SER A 256 -4.34 15.41 34.70
C SER A 256 -4.41 15.80 33.24
N THR A 257 -5.61 15.90 32.67
CA THR A 257 -5.83 16.27 31.27
C THR A 257 -6.17 17.75 31.13
N GLY A 258 -6.60 18.18 29.95
CA GLY A 258 -6.96 19.56 29.67
C GLY A 258 -8.05 20.09 30.59
N ARG A 259 -7.83 21.31 31.12
CA ARG A 259 -8.81 22.03 31.94
C ARG A 259 -10.13 22.27 31.19
N PRO A 260 -11.25 22.56 31.87
CA PRO A 260 -12.56 22.71 31.21
C PRO A 260 -12.60 23.71 30.03
N SER A 261 -11.76 24.76 30.07
CA SER A 261 -11.68 25.75 28.97
C SER A 261 -10.78 25.33 27.81
N LEU A 262 -9.97 24.28 27.97
CA LEU A 262 -9.05 23.73 26.96
C LEU A 262 -8.97 22.21 27.15
N PRO A 263 -10.09 21.48 26.96
CA PRO A 263 -10.15 20.05 27.21
C PRO A 263 -9.30 19.25 26.20
N THR A 264 -8.68 18.17 26.64
CA THR A 264 -8.01 17.21 25.75
C THR A 264 -9.07 16.60 24.82
N PRO A 265 -8.91 16.65 23.48
CA PRO A 265 -9.94 16.17 22.57
C PRO A 265 -10.17 14.66 22.65
N ASP A 266 -11.44 14.24 22.60
CA ASP A 266 -11.88 12.84 22.60
C ASP A 266 -11.54 12.13 21.30
N GLY A 267 -11.14 10.85 21.35
CA GLY A 267 -10.87 10.06 20.16
C GLY A 267 -9.74 9.05 20.34
N THR A 268 -9.50 8.25 19.30
CA THR A 268 -8.35 7.34 19.23
C THR A 268 -7.32 7.86 18.25
N TYR A 269 -6.26 8.36 18.78
CA TYR A 269 -5.05 8.85 18.12
C TYR A 269 -3.98 7.77 18.09
N LEU A 270 -2.87 8.07 17.41
CA LEU A 270 -1.65 7.28 17.47
C LEU A 270 -0.50 8.15 17.98
N SER A 271 0.48 7.55 18.63
CA SER A 271 1.73 8.23 18.90
C SER A 271 2.43 8.58 17.58
N VAL A 272 2.78 9.85 17.40
CA VAL A 272 3.40 10.34 16.16
C VAL A 272 4.93 10.45 16.32
N GLU A 273 5.37 11.09 17.40
CA GLU A 273 6.78 11.33 17.66
C GLU A 273 7.08 11.37 19.17
N LYS A 274 8.37 11.30 19.49
CA LYS A 274 8.87 11.33 20.87
C LYS A 274 9.98 12.36 21.00
N ASN A 275 9.91 13.20 22.04
CA ASN A 275 10.89 14.24 22.31
C ASN A 275 11.28 14.26 23.80
N ASN A 276 12.58 14.42 24.07
CA ASN A 276 13.06 14.54 25.44
C ASN A 276 14.39 15.34 25.51
N PRO A 277 14.38 16.61 25.98
CA PRO A 277 13.19 17.41 26.26
C PRO A 277 12.55 18.02 25.00
N VAL A 278 11.34 18.58 25.15
CA VAL A 278 10.71 19.43 24.15
C VAL A 278 10.25 20.74 24.78
N ARG A 279 10.38 21.84 24.03
CA ARG A 279 9.86 23.14 24.44
C ARG A 279 8.44 23.31 23.95
N MET A 280 7.50 23.43 24.87
CA MET A 280 6.09 23.67 24.59
C MET A 280 5.77 25.14 24.83
N ILE A 281 5.24 25.82 23.81
CA ILE A 281 4.84 27.21 23.85
C ILE A 281 3.38 27.34 23.43
N GLY A 282 2.58 28.02 24.19
CA GLY A 282 1.16 28.20 23.86
C GLY A 282 0.48 29.24 24.75
N GLY A 283 -0.85 29.31 24.64
CA GLY A 283 -1.67 30.22 25.46
C GLY A 283 -1.61 31.67 25.01
N GLY A 284 -1.19 31.98 23.78
CA GLY A 284 -1.12 33.32 23.24
C GLY A 284 0.29 33.89 23.17
N SER A 285 0.40 35.26 23.20
CA SER A 285 1.68 35.97 23.16
C SER A 285 2.33 36.05 24.55
N PRO A 286 3.66 36.18 24.62
CA PRO A 286 4.33 36.40 25.91
C PRO A 286 3.69 37.53 26.71
N GLY A 287 3.35 37.24 27.97
CA GLY A 287 2.67 38.17 28.89
C GLY A 287 1.13 38.16 28.83
N SER A 288 0.49 37.43 27.90
CA SER A 288 -0.95 37.26 27.90
C SER A 288 -1.39 36.24 28.97
N PRO A 289 -2.62 36.38 29.52
CA PRO A 289 -3.15 35.38 30.43
C PRO A 289 -3.20 33.99 29.77
N GLY A 290 -2.62 32.99 30.45
CA GLY A 290 -2.54 31.63 29.94
C GLY A 290 -1.33 31.31 29.07
N TYR A 291 -0.48 32.29 28.75
CA TYR A 291 0.80 32.04 28.08
C TYR A 291 1.68 31.12 28.91
N TYR A 292 2.27 30.13 28.23
CA TYR A 292 3.27 29.26 28.83
C TYR A 292 4.42 29.00 27.83
N ASN A 293 5.60 28.75 28.39
CA ASN A 293 6.82 28.43 27.66
C ASN A 293 7.63 27.46 28.53
N GLU A 294 7.27 26.21 28.46
CA GLU A 294 7.76 25.16 29.35
C GLU A 294 8.69 24.18 28.62
N LEU A 295 9.76 23.75 29.30
CA LEU A 295 10.60 22.66 28.84
C LEU A 295 10.13 21.39 29.55
N VAL A 296 9.56 20.47 28.78
CA VAL A 296 9.00 19.22 29.31
C VAL A 296 9.84 18.02 28.88
N ASN A 297 9.92 17.02 29.77
CA ASN A 297 10.64 15.77 29.52
C ASN A 297 9.68 14.64 29.18
N TYR A 298 10.22 13.62 28.47
CA TYR A 298 9.50 12.37 28.18
C TYR A 298 8.15 12.61 27.49
N ALA A 299 8.18 13.40 26.41
CA ALA A 299 7.00 13.81 25.67
C ALA A 299 6.73 12.87 24.48
N VAL A 300 5.52 12.30 24.43
CA VAL A 300 5.00 11.47 23.31
C VAL A 300 3.83 12.22 22.70
N ARG A 301 4.01 12.72 21.48
CA ARG A 301 3.02 13.51 20.74
C ARG A 301 1.95 12.62 20.13
N PHE A 302 0.68 13.05 20.17
CA PHE A 302 -0.43 12.32 19.53
C PHE A 302 -1.36 13.21 18.69
N THR A 303 -1.25 14.56 18.79
CA THR A 303 -1.95 15.50 17.88
C THR A 303 -0.97 16.43 17.18
N TYR A 304 -1.32 16.87 15.97
CA TYR A 304 -0.55 17.89 15.26
C TYR A 304 -0.74 19.28 15.90
N SER A 305 -1.89 19.53 16.54
CA SER A 305 -2.14 20.74 17.32
C SER A 305 -1.29 20.87 18.57
N GLY A 306 -0.64 19.77 19.04
CA GLY A 306 0.38 19.83 20.08
C GLY A 306 -0.01 19.22 21.42
N ASP A 307 -0.86 18.18 21.43
CA ASP A 307 -1.13 17.42 22.65
C ASP A 307 -0.14 16.26 22.80
N TYR A 308 0.34 16.08 24.01
CA TYR A 308 1.35 15.09 24.39
C TYR A 308 0.97 14.35 25.67
N TYR A 309 1.41 13.08 25.77
CA TYR A 309 1.68 12.46 27.06
C TYR A 309 3.06 12.91 27.53
N HIS A 310 3.20 13.55 28.68
CA HIS A 310 4.50 14.04 29.14
C HIS A 310 4.64 14.11 30.65
N SER A 311 5.88 14.25 31.13
CA SER A 311 6.20 14.51 32.53
C SER A 311 5.73 15.90 32.96
N ALA A 312 4.93 15.95 34.02
CA ALA A 312 4.43 17.21 34.58
C ALA A 312 4.54 17.22 36.11
N PRO A 313 5.77 17.39 36.66
CA PRO A 313 6.01 17.40 38.10
C PRO A 313 5.24 18.49 38.85
N TRP A 314 4.94 19.61 38.19
CA TRP A 314 4.21 20.75 38.76
C TRP A 314 2.73 20.46 39.00
N SER A 315 2.14 19.45 38.36
CA SER A 315 0.73 19.11 38.48
C SER A 315 0.46 17.79 39.22
N VAL A 316 1.47 17.19 39.85
CA VAL A 316 1.32 15.88 40.56
C VAL A 316 0.18 15.90 41.58
N VAL A 317 -0.05 17.01 42.27
CA VAL A 317 -1.15 17.17 43.24
C VAL A 317 -2.55 17.14 42.59
N ASN A 318 -2.65 17.39 41.30
CA ASN A 318 -3.89 17.38 40.53
C ASN A 318 -4.11 16.03 39.82
N GLN A 319 -3.04 15.28 39.56
CA GLN A 319 -3.12 14.00 38.87
C GLN A 319 -3.92 12.99 39.69
N GLY A 320 -4.93 12.41 39.08
CA GLY A 320 -5.90 11.53 39.73
C GLY A 320 -7.11 12.23 40.31
N THR A 321 -7.19 13.57 40.28
CA THR A 321 -8.25 14.34 40.93
C THR A 321 -8.85 15.47 40.10
N SER A 322 -8.06 16.17 39.28
CA SER A 322 -8.53 17.33 38.50
C SER A 322 -7.73 17.55 37.21
N ASN A 323 -8.37 18.19 36.24
CA ASN A 323 -7.81 18.52 34.94
C ASN A 323 -7.34 19.97 34.90
N VAL A 324 -6.03 20.20 34.70
CA VAL A 324 -5.42 21.54 34.79
C VAL A 324 -4.53 21.89 33.61
N SER A 325 -4.29 20.97 32.65
CA SER A 325 -3.41 21.22 31.49
C SER A 325 -4.08 22.11 30.43
N HIS A 326 -3.37 22.36 29.32
CA HIS A 326 -3.84 23.10 28.15
C HIS A 326 -4.30 22.17 27.00
N GLY A 327 -4.43 20.86 27.26
CA GLY A 327 -4.78 19.81 26.31
C GLY A 327 -3.97 18.55 26.53
N CYS A 328 -2.71 18.65 26.90
CA CYS A 328 -1.83 17.51 27.15
C CYS A 328 -2.32 16.60 28.28
N VAL A 329 -1.86 15.35 28.23
CA VAL A 329 -2.02 14.37 29.32
C VAL A 329 -0.79 14.43 30.21
N ASN A 330 -0.94 15.09 31.36
CA ASN A 330 0.08 15.24 32.38
C ASN A 330 0.25 13.96 33.18
N LEU A 331 1.47 13.43 33.23
CA LEU A 331 1.84 12.21 33.98
C LEU A 331 2.80 12.52 35.12
N PRO A 332 2.81 11.68 36.19
CA PRO A 332 3.92 11.68 37.13
C PRO A 332 5.25 11.42 36.41
N PRO A 333 6.36 12.02 36.82
CA PRO A 333 7.64 11.88 36.12
C PRO A 333 8.06 10.43 35.83
N PHE A 334 7.91 9.53 36.78
CA PHE A 334 8.27 8.12 36.61
C PHE A 334 7.39 7.42 35.55
N ALA A 335 6.08 7.72 35.53
CA ALA A 335 5.14 7.13 34.58
C ALA A 335 5.38 7.67 33.16
N ALA A 336 5.66 8.98 33.02
CA ALA A 336 6.03 9.59 31.74
C ALA A 336 7.31 8.97 31.17
N GLN A 337 8.32 8.76 32.01
CA GLN A 337 9.58 8.11 31.59
C GLN A 337 9.34 6.66 31.11
N LEU A 338 8.56 5.88 31.87
CA LEU A 338 8.22 4.51 31.48
C LEU A 338 7.42 4.48 30.17
N TYR A 339 6.40 5.34 30.04
CA TYR A 339 5.59 5.41 28.83
C TYR A 339 6.43 5.84 27.61
N TYR A 340 7.25 6.87 27.76
CA TYR A 340 8.17 7.35 26.73
C TYR A 340 9.11 6.23 26.25
N ASN A 341 9.70 5.45 27.17
CA ASN A 341 10.63 4.40 26.83
C ASN A 341 9.94 3.23 26.09
N MET A 342 8.69 2.94 26.42
CA MET A 342 7.91 1.87 25.81
C MET A 342 7.28 2.29 24.46
N SER A 343 6.86 3.55 24.33
CA SER A 343 6.09 4.01 23.18
C SER A 343 6.92 4.04 21.90
N ILE A 344 6.27 3.67 20.79
CA ILE A 344 6.80 3.80 19.42
C ILE A 344 5.73 4.44 18.52
N PRO A 345 6.10 5.06 17.39
CA PRO A 345 5.12 5.61 16.45
C PRO A 345 4.08 4.55 16.03
N GLY A 346 2.80 4.94 16.02
CA GLY A 346 1.71 4.02 15.71
C GLY A 346 1.08 3.30 16.92
N ASP A 347 1.55 3.53 18.15
CA ASP A 347 0.87 3.02 19.35
C ASP A 347 -0.45 3.77 19.58
N PRO A 348 -1.58 3.08 19.78
CA PRO A 348 -2.88 3.70 20.03
C PRO A 348 -2.94 4.48 21.36
N ILE A 349 -3.48 5.68 21.28
CA ILE A 349 -3.78 6.57 22.42
C ILE A 349 -5.25 6.96 22.33
N THR A 350 -6.09 6.41 23.20
CA THR A 350 -7.52 6.74 23.26
C THR A 350 -7.77 7.72 24.41
N VAL A 351 -8.38 8.86 24.10
CA VAL A 351 -8.93 9.79 25.08
C VAL A 351 -10.43 9.58 25.15
N THR A 352 -10.97 9.43 26.34
CA THR A 352 -12.41 9.16 26.58
C THR A 352 -13.03 10.15 27.57
N ALA A 353 -14.34 10.29 27.47
CA ALA A 353 -15.16 11.09 28.37
C ALA A 353 -14.76 12.59 28.40
N SER A 354 -14.23 13.09 27.29
CA SER A 354 -13.94 14.52 27.11
C SER A 354 -15.20 15.29 26.66
N THR A 355 -15.19 16.60 26.94
CA THR A 355 -16.23 17.53 26.45
C THR A 355 -15.92 18.08 25.06
N ALA A 356 -14.68 17.88 24.56
CA ALA A 356 -14.26 18.28 23.22
C ALA A 356 -14.13 17.05 22.33
N ALA A 357 -14.73 17.09 21.16
CA ALA A 357 -14.53 16.06 20.13
C ALA A 357 -13.16 16.24 19.45
N GLY A 358 -12.49 15.14 19.14
CA GLY A 358 -11.32 15.14 18.30
C GLY A 358 -11.63 15.57 16.87
N ARG A 359 -10.63 16.07 16.16
CA ARG A 359 -10.76 16.54 14.78
C ARG A 359 -10.00 15.59 13.85
N TRP A 360 -10.64 15.20 12.75
CA TRP A 360 -9.99 14.46 11.67
C TRP A 360 -8.79 15.24 11.12
N GLY A 361 -7.68 14.54 10.90
CA GLY A 361 -6.43 15.14 10.39
C GLY A 361 -5.58 15.84 11.46
N ASP A 362 -6.01 15.89 12.73
CA ASP A 362 -5.18 16.42 13.81
C ASP A 362 -4.33 15.30 14.46
N GLY A 363 -3.34 14.82 13.72
CA GLY A 363 -2.55 13.63 14.00
C GLY A 363 -2.96 12.44 13.12
N TRP A 364 -2.48 11.25 13.44
CA TRP A 364 -2.91 10.02 12.78
C TRP A 364 -4.24 9.58 13.38
N THR A 365 -5.33 9.93 12.71
CA THR A 365 -6.71 9.82 13.21
C THR A 365 -7.56 8.79 12.47
N GLN A 366 -6.95 7.86 11.74
CA GLN A 366 -7.65 6.82 10.95
C GLN A 366 -8.59 5.97 11.82
N TRP A 367 -8.35 5.89 13.12
CA TRP A 367 -9.18 5.18 14.10
C TRP A 367 -10.39 5.97 14.63
N PHE A 368 -10.60 7.21 14.18
CA PHE A 368 -11.79 8.00 14.48
C PHE A 368 -13.03 7.44 13.80
N TRP A 369 -12.87 6.89 12.60
CA TRP A 369 -13.96 6.27 11.87
C TRP A 369 -14.28 4.88 12.43
N SER A 370 -15.56 4.57 12.60
CA SER A 370 -16.01 3.18 12.76
C SER A 370 -15.57 2.36 11.54
N TRP A 371 -15.47 1.05 11.68
CA TRP A 371 -15.12 0.19 10.55
C TRP A 371 -16.00 0.40 9.32
N SER A 372 -17.32 0.49 9.54
CA SER A 372 -18.28 0.69 8.45
C SER A 372 -18.15 2.05 7.77
N GLN A 373 -17.74 3.10 8.49
CA GLN A 373 -17.46 4.41 7.92
C GLN A 373 -16.15 4.40 7.13
N TYR A 374 -15.10 3.82 7.71
CA TYR A 374 -13.79 3.71 7.05
C TYR A 374 -13.88 2.96 5.72
N LEU A 375 -14.58 1.84 5.69
CA LEU A 375 -14.78 1.04 4.48
C LEU A 375 -15.48 1.81 3.34
N LYS A 376 -16.31 2.81 3.64
CA LYS A 376 -16.96 3.67 2.63
C LYS A 376 -15.97 4.56 1.88
N GLY A 377 -14.77 4.79 2.42
CA GLY A 377 -13.71 5.54 1.75
C GLY A 377 -12.96 4.73 0.68
N SER A 378 -13.16 3.40 0.62
CA SER A 378 -12.59 2.57 -0.44
C SER A 378 -13.35 2.78 -1.76
N ALA A 379 -12.60 3.01 -2.84
CA ALA A 379 -13.18 3.13 -4.18
C ALA A 379 -13.64 1.79 -4.76
N THR A 380 -13.14 0.67 -4.23
CA THR A 380 -13.61 -0.68 -4.57
C THR A 380 -14.82 -1.10 -3.73
N GLY A 381 -15.07 -0.44 -2.60
CA GLY A 381 -16.10 -0.82 -1.63
C GLY A 381 -15.84 -2.18 -0.98
N LYS A 382 -14.61 -2.70 -1.06
CA LYS A 382 -14.24 -4.03 -0.58
C LYS A 382 -13.24 -3.94 0.55
N ALA A 383 -13.29 -4.92 1.44
CA ALA A 383 -12.22 -5.17 2.40
C ALA A 383 -11.08 -5.96 1.73
N VAL A 384 -9.92 -5.91 2.35
CA VAL A 384 -8.72 -6.67 1.99
C VAL A 384 -8.48 -7.71 3.08
N GLN A 385 -8.37 -8.96 2.68
CA GLN A 385 -7.90 -10.04 3.54
C GLN A 385 -6.47 -10.38 3.14
N ALA A 386 -5.51 -10.14 4.03
CA ALA A 386 -4.10 -10.40 3.83
C ALA A 386 -3.59 -11.52 4.74
N GLY A 387 -2.54 -12.19 4.33
CA GLY A 387 -1.88 -13.27 5.06
C GLY A 387 -0.57 -13.69 4.40
N PRO A 388 0.05 -14.81 4.84
CA PRO A 388 1.33 -15.28 4.30
C PRO A 388 1.30 -15.65 2.79
N GLN A 389 0.11 -15.84 2.22
CA GLN A 389 -0.08 -16.16 0.80
C GLN A 389 -0.45 -14.94 -0.05
N GLY A 390 -0.30 -13.72 0.50
CA GLY A 390 -0.69 -12.47 -0.15
C GLY A 390 -2.08 -11.99 0.27
N SER A 391 -2.66 -11.08 -0.51
CA SER A 391 -3.94 -10.46 -0.19
C SER A 391 -4.99 -10.63 -1.28
N THR A 392 -6.27 -10.59 -0.88
CA THR A 392 -7.43 -10.64 -1.78
C THR A 392 -8.49 -9.65 -1.34
N PHE A 393 -9.22 -9.10 -2.32
CA PHE A 393 -10.41 -8.31 -2.05
C PHE A 393 -11.61 -9.20 -1.71
N VAL A 394 -12.25 -8.92 -0.58
CA VAL A 394 -13.40 -9.69 -0.09
C VAL A 394 -14.63 -8.80 0.11
N SER A 395 -15.82 -9.39 -0.03
CA SER A 395 -17.06 -8.66 0.27
C SER A 395 -17.17 -8.39 1.76
N PRO A 396 -17.56 -7.16 2.19
CA PRO A 396 -17.78 -6.86 3.59
C PRO A 396 -18.78 -7.81 4.28
N SER A 397 -19.77 -8.31 3.54
CA SER A 397 -20.78 -9.25 4.05
C SER A 397 -20.25 -10.65 4.35
N SER A 398 -19.07 -11.02 3.83
CA SER A 398 -18.44 -12.31 4.07
C SER A 398 -17.44 -12.31 5.23
N LEU A 399 -17.24 -11.16 5.88
CA LEU A 399 -16.25 -11.03 6.95
C LEU A 399 -16.72 -11.68 8.25
N PRO A 400 -15.83 -12.39 8.97
CA PRO A 400 -16.13 -12.86 10.33
C PRO A 400 -16.33 -11.66 11.28
N ALA A 401 -16.94 -11.92 12.43
CA ALA A 401 -17.04 -10.92 13.49
C ALA A 401 -15.65 -10.43 13.95
N SER A 402 -15.57 -9.20 14.46
CA SER A 402 -14.35 -8.68 15.09
C SER A 402 -14.00 -9.51 16.33
N THR A 403 -12.72 -9.77 16.54
CA THR A 403 -12.17 -10.49 17.70
C THR A 403 -11.42 -9.55 18.64
N ALA A 404 -11.53 -8.22 18.45
CA ALA A 404 -10.83 -7.24 19.28
C ALA A 404 -11.19 -7.38 20.76
N SER A 405 -10.16 -7.62 21.58
CA SER A 405 -10.29 -7.79 23.04
C SER A 405 -10.13 -6.49 23.83
N VAL A 406 -9.61 -5.43 23.20
CA VAL A 406 -9.44 -4.09 23.79
C VAL A 406 -10.40 -3.14 23.07
N PRO A 407 -11.08 -2.21 23.76
CA PRO A 407 -11.97 -1.25 23.11
C PRO A 407 -11.25 -0.52 21.99
N LEU A 408 -11.67 -0.77 20.75
CA LEU A 408 -11.35 0.12 19.62
C LEU A 408 -12.07 1.41 19.95
N GLY A 409 -11.31 2.48 20.24
CA GLY A 409 -11.92 3.74 20.63
C GLY A 409 -12.85 4.24 19.53
N THR A 410 -14.15 4.17 19.76
CA THR A 410 -15.11 4.95 19.02
C THR A 410 -15.41 6.19 19.83
N SER A 411 -15.27 7.39 19.26
CA SER A 411 -15.76 8.57 19.95
C SER A 411 -17.27 8.45 20.17
N ALA A 412 -17.74 8.79 21.36
CA ALA A 412 -19.14 8.74 21.71
C ALA A 412 -20.01 9.77 20.94
N SER A 413 -19.39 10.71 20.23
CA SER A 413 -20.07 11.74 19.42
C SER A 413 -19.84 11.47 17.93
N GLY A 414 -20.83 10.88 17.25
CA GLY A 414 -20.79 10.59 15.81
C GLY A 414 -20.79 11.81 14.88
N ASN A 415 -20.35 12.98 15.30
CA ASN A 415 -20.28 14.21 14.53
C ASN A 415 -18.84 14.69 14.39
N TYR A 416 -18.15 14.22 13.35
CA TYR A 416 -16.87 14.78 12.94
C TYR A 416 -17.10 15.87 11.89
N TYR A 417 -16.57 17.05 12.12
CA TYR A 417 -16.53 18.11 11.11
C TYR A 417 -15.39 17.79 10.13
N ALA A 418 -15.76 17.50 8.89
CA ALA A 418 -14.81 17.50 7.77
C ALA A 418 -14.36 18.96 7.55
N GLY A 419 -13.29 19.35 8.19
CA GLY A 419 -12.60 20.60 7.92
C GLY A 419 -11.52 20.35 6.90
N SER A 420 -11.62 20.96 5.71
CA SER A 420 -10.53 21.01 4.75
C SER A 420 -9.29 21.56 5.44
N ALA A 421 -8.27 20.72 5.62
CA ALA A 421 -6.97 21.15 6.11
C ALA A 421 -6.25 21.91 5.00
N ASN A 422 -6.24 23.26 5.07
CA ASN A 422 -5.19 24.03 4.46
C ASN A 422 -3.93 23.82 5.33
N LEU A 423 -3.04 22.97 4.85
CA LEU A 423 -1.67 22.89 5.35
C LEU A 423 -0.91 24.03 4.69
N GLY A 424 -0.61 25.11 5.50
CA GLY A 424 0.36 26.14 5.17
C GLY A 424 1.74 25.71 5.62
#